data_cee683b056bb2e88b56cc0168490d960
#
_entry.id   cee683b056bb2e88b56cc0168490d960
#
_cell.length_a   1.000
_cell.length_b   1.000
_cell.length_c   1.000
_cell.angle_alpha   90.00
_cell.angle_beta   90.00
_cell.angle_gamma   90.00
#
_symmetry.space_group_name_H-M   'P 1'
#
loop_
_entity.id
_entity.type
_entity.pdbx_description
1 polymer ?
#
loop_
_entity_poly.entity_id
_entity_poly.type
_entity_poly.pdbx_seq_one_letter_code
_entity_poly.pdbx_strand_id
1 'polypeptide(L)'
;MEQVSNTTVTYFIIKGISDVPELQTPIFILVLNLYLIALGGNMTILLLVCLDHHLHTPMYFFLANLSVLDMFSTTVTLHDILISFVTQDSSVSYGACISEMYFFGFLICDELLFLTAMSYDRYMAICNPLRYHLVMNHKKCILMAAACWLLGVLEVIPYIILLLGFSCYKSNIINHFFCDLVPLMLLSCSDTTVLEILSLTEGFILITFTPFVLTFLSYVFIISSILKIHSSTGRRKSFYTCSSHLTVVILLYSTLFFQYLRPTSQDTTKSNKFFSLFNTAAIPILNPLIYSLKNKDVKEAMLQKFRYFRVVT
;
A
#
# COMPACT_ATOMS: atom_id res chain seq x y z
N MET A 1 34.76 -22.06 13.04
CA MET A 1 33.60 -22.94 12.71
C MET A 1 32.60 -22.79 13.83
N GLU A 2 31.71 -21.80 13.76
CA GLU A 2 30.59 -21.67 14.70
C GLU A 2 29.60 -22.79 14.40
N GLN A 3 29.26 -23.55 15.42
CA GLN A 3 28.22 -24.57 15.36
C GLN A 3 26.91 -23.88 15.04
N VAL A 4 26.44 -24.03 13.81
CA VAL A 4 25.08 -23.67 13.42
C VAL A 4 24.14 -24.58 14.23
N SER A 5 23.66 -24.07 15.33
CA SER A 5 22.64 -24.73 16.15
C SER A 5 21.38 -24.82 15.29
N ASN A 6 20.99 -26.02 14.95
CA ASN A 6 19.77 -26.34 14.21
C ASN A 6 18.55 -26.16 15.13
N THR A 7 18.32 -24.94 15.62
CA THR A 7 17.21 -24.61 16.49
C THR A 7 16.01 -24.20 15.61
N THR A 8 14.94 -24.98 15.70
CA THR A 8 13.63 -24.56 15.17
C THR A 8 13.23 -23.26 15.86
N VAL A 9 13.21 -22.16 15.09
CA VAL A 9 12.81 -20.85 15.61
C VAL A 9 11.30 -20.88 15.85
N THR A 10 10.88 -20.69 17.10
CA THR A 10 9.46 -20.61 17.48
C THR A 10 8.95 -19.19 17.60
N TYR A 11 9.86 -18.21 17.75
CA TYR A 11 9.54 -16.79 17.81
C TYR A 11 10.69 -15.94 17.26
N PHE A 12 10.36 -14.76 16.77
CA PHE A 12 11.31 -13.73 16.37
C PHE A 12 11.25 -12.54 17.33
N ILE A 13 12.32 -11.76 17.37
CA ILE A 13 12.42 -10.50 18.12
C ILE A 13 12.53 -9.37 17.10
N ILE A 14 11.56 -8.47 17.10
CA ILE A 14 11.51 -7.30 16.21
C ILE A 14 12.29 -6.15 16.84
N LYS A 15 13.37 -5.68 16.19
CA LYS A 15 14.18 -4.55 16.70
C LYS A 15 13.46 -3.19 16.68
N GLY A 16 12.41 -3.07 15.87
CA GLY A 16 11.73 -1.80 15.69
C GLY A 16 12.48 -0.81 14.78
N ILE A 17 12.13 0.47 14.90
CA ILE A 17 12.69 1.56 14.07
C ILE A 17 14.08 1.96 14.56
N SER A 18 14.27 2.06 15.87
CA SER A 18 15.53 2.47 16.49
C SER A 18 15.84 1.64 17.74
N ASP A 19 17.11 1.35 17.96
CA ASP A 19 17.60 0.65 19.17
C ASP A 19 17.92 1.64 20.33
N VAL A 20 17.78 2.96 20.13
CA VAL A 20 18.13 4.00 21.11
C VAL A 20 16.99 4.17 22.11
N PRO A 21 17.19 3.92 23.43
CA PRO A 21 16.12 3.97 24.43
C PRO A 21 15.41 5.31 24.52
N GLU A 22 16.15 6.43 24.42
CA GLU A 22 15.58 7.78 24.51
C GLU A 22 14.62 8.12 23.35
N LEU A 23 14.75 7.41 22.21
CA LEU A 23 13.90 7.61 21.04
C LEU A 23 12.63 6.75 21.05
N GLN A 24 12.51 5.77 21.93
CA GLN A 24 11.36 4.85 21.94
C GLN A 24 10.04 5.58 22.19
N THR A 25 9.97 6.45 23.18
CA THR A 25 8.77 7.23 23.48
C THR A 25 8.41 8.23 22.37
N PRO A 26 9.35 9.06 21.84
CA PRO A 26 9.07 9.89 20.67
C PRO A 26 8.59 9.10 19.44
N ILE A 27 9.21 7.94 19.15
CA ILE A 27 8.81 7.08 18.04
C ILE A 27 7.39 6.55 18.25
N PHE A 28 7.06 6.06 19.45
CA PHE A 28 5.73 5.58 19.77
C PHE A 28 4.67 6.67 19.55
N ILE A 29 4.91 7.87 20.07
CA ILE A 29 3.97 9.01 19.90
C ILE A 29 3.81 9.35 18.42
N LEU A 30 4.91 9.38 17.66
CA LEU A 30 4.87 9.65 16.22
C LEU A 30 4.06 8.58 15.49
N VAL A 31 4.38 7.29 15.69
CA VAL A 31 3.72 6.17 15.03
C VAL A 31 2.24 6.10 15.38
N LEU A 32 1.88 6.33 16.66
CA LEU A 32 0.49 6.38 17.10
C LEU A 32 -0.28 7.51 16.39
N ASN A 33 0.31 8.71 16.29
CA ASN A 33 -0.33 9.80 15.55
C ASN A 33 -0.49 9.48 14.06
N LEU A 34 0.54 8.94 13.41
CA LEU A 34 0.47 8.52 12.00
C LEU A 34 -0.63 7.47 11.80
N TYR A 35 -0.70 6.48 12.67
CA TYR A 35 -1.74 5.43 12.65
C TYR A 35 -3.15 6.02 12.76
N LEU A 36 -3.39 6.88 13.75
CA LEU A 36 -4.71 7.51 13.96
C LEU A 36 -5.11 8.42 12.79
N ILE A 37 -4.16 9.17 12.21
CA ILE A 37 -4.41 10.04 11.05
C ILE A 37 -4.72 9.18 9.81
N ALA A 38 -4.01 8.08 9.59
CA ALA A 38 -4.28 7.17 8.49
C ALA A 38 -5.67 6.55 8.61
N LEU A 39 -6.02 5.99 9.77
CA LEU A 39 -7.35 5.41 10.01
C LEU A 39 -8.46 6.45 9.88
N GLY A 40 -8.32 7.61 10.53
CA GLY A 40 -9.33 8.66 10.51
C GLY A 40 -9.55 9.24 9.11
N GLY A 41 -8.48 9.46 8.36
CA GLY A 41 -8.54 9.96 6.98
C GLY A 41 -9.22 8.98 6.02
N ASN A 42 -8.81 7.73 6.04
CA ASN A 42 -9.37 6.69 5.16
C ASN A 42 -10.81 6.32 5.55
N MET A 43 -11.13 6.25 6.85
CA MET A 43 -12.49 6.07 7.32
C MET A 43 -13.39 7.22 6.86
N THR A 44 -12.90 8.47 6.89
CA THR A 44 -13.64 9.63 6.40
C THR A 44 -13.97 9.51 4.91
N ILE A 45 -12.99 9.13 4.08
CA ILE A 45 -13.23 8.90 2.64
C ILE A 45 -14.27 7.79 2.43
N LEU A 46 -14.10 6.65 3.11
CA LEU A 46 -15.03 5.52 3.01
C LEU A 46 -16.45 5.93 3.37
N LEU A 47 -16.64 6.63 4.49
CA LEU A 47 -17.96 7.11 4.93
C LEU A 47 -18.55 8.13 3.95
N LEU A 48 -17.76 9.06 3.42
CA LEU A 48 -18.24 10.01 2.41
C LEU A 48 -18.73 9.31 1.15
N VAL A 49 -17.96 8.33 0.65
CA VAL A 49 -18.36 7.57 -0.55
C VAL A 49 -19.63 6.77 -0.29
N CYS A 50 -19.78 6.18 0.91
CA CYS A 50 -21.00 5.43 1.24
C CYS A 50 -22.24 6.32 1.42
N LEU A 51 -22.08 7.52 1.98
CA LEU A 51 -23.19 8.38 2.39
C LEU A 51 -23.60 9.44 1.36
N ASP A 52 -22.77 9.71 0.37
CA ASP A 52 -23.05 10.73 -0.66
C ASP A 52 -23.22 10.11 -2.04
N HIS A 53 -24.44 10.13 -2.56
CA HIS A 53 -24.78 9.58 -3.86
C HIS A 53 -24.04 10.25 -5.04
N HIS A 54 -23.59 11.50 -4.88
CA HIS A 54 -22.77 12.18 -5.90
C HIS A 54 -21.39 11.55 -6.07
N LEU A 55 -20.91 10.82 -5.04
CA LEU A 55 -19.66 10.07 -5.05
C LEU A 55 -19.82 8.61 -5.52
N HIS A 56 -21.03 8.18 -5.94
CA HIS A 56 -21.26 6.82 -6.46
C HIS A 56 -20.82 6.68 -7.93
N THR A 57 -19.54 6.98 -8.20
CA THR A 57 -18.92 6.78 -9.51
C THR A 57 -17.85 5.70 -9.45
N PRO A 58 -17.46 5.08 -10.57
CA PRO A 58 -16.44 4.04 -10.60
C PRO A 58 -15.14 4.43 -9.88
N MET A 59 -14.66 5.64 -10.11
CA MET A 59 -13.42 6.11 -9.44
C MET A 59 -13.54 6.13 -7.92
N TYR A 60 -14.65 6.64 -7.35
CA TYR A 60 -14.82 6.69 -5.90
C TYR A 60 -15.08 5.31 -5.30
N PHE A 61 -15.69 4.40 -6.07
CA PHE A 61 -15.79 2.99 -5.69
C PHE A 61 -14.42 2.35 -5.52
N PHE A 62 -13.48 2.55 -6.45
CA PHE A 62 -12.11 2.07 -6.31
C PHE A 62 -11.36 2.80 -5.20
N LEU A 63 -11.59 4.10 -5.02
CA LEU A 63 -11.01 4.87 -3.93
C LEU A 63 -11.47 4.37 -2.55
N ALA A 64 -12.73 3.96 -2.39
CA ALA A 64 -13.23 3.35 -1.17
C ALA A 64 -12.53 2.01 -0.86
N ASN A 65 -12.30 1.17 -1.89
CA ASN A 65 -11.51 -0.05 -1.74
C ASN A 65 -10.06 0.26 -1.34
N LEU A 66 -9.43 1.25 -1.96
CA LEU A 66 -8.08 1.70 -1.59
C LEU A 66 -8.04 2.20 -0.14
N SER A 67 -9.06 2.94 0.33
CA SER A 67 -9.13 3.36 1.73
C SER A 67 -9.24 2.18 2.70
N VAL A 68 -9.94 1.11 2.32
CA VAL A 68 -9.98 -0.14 3.11
C VAL A 68 -8.60 -0.77 3.16
N LEU A 69 -7.90 -0.89 2.02
CA LEU A 69 -6.53 -1.42 1.95
C LEU A 69 -5.57 -0.61 2.82
N ASP A 70 -5.60 0.72 2.74
CA ASP A 70 -4.75 1.62 3.52
C ASP A 70 -4.94 1.41 5.04
N MET A 71 -6.19 1.27 5.50
CA MET A 71 -6.48 1.00 6.91
C MET A 71 -5.93 -0.36 7.36
N PHE A 72 -6.13 -1.41 6.54
CA PHE A 72 -5.60 -2.73 6.84
C PHE A 72 -4.08 -2.77 6.83
N SER A 73 -3.45 -2.21 5.79
CA SER A 73 -1.98 -2.17 5.64
C SER A 73 -1.32 -1.45 6.82
N THR A 74 -1.83 -0.27 7.18
CA THR A 74 -1.33 0.49 8.34
C THR A 74 -1.52 -0.29 9.64
N THR A 75 -2.64 -0.99 9.81
CA THR A 75 -2.88 -1.79 11.01
C THR A 75 -1.94 -2.98 11.10
N VAL A 76 -1.77 -3.73 10.01
CA VAL A 76 -0.89 -4.91 9.96
C VAL A 76 0.56 -4.53 10.28
N THR A 77 1.07 -3.44 9.70
CA THR A 77 2.50 -3.11 9.76
C THR A 77 2.92 -2.27 10.97
N LEU A 78 2.04 -1.44 11.53
CA LEU A 78 2.38 -0.60 12.69
C LEU A 78 1.96 -1.22 14.02
N HIS A 79 1.20 -2.31 14.02
CA HIS A 79 0.73 -3.01 15.21
C HIS A 79 1.88 -3.41 16.12
N ASP A 80 2.91 -4.06 15.57
CA ASP A 80 4.02 -4.59 16.36
C ASP A 80 4.82 -3.50 17.07
N ILE A 81 4.99 -2.32 16.43
CA ILE A 81 5.64 -1.16 17.08
C ILE A 81 4.81 -0.68 18.26
N LEU A 82 3.49 -0.58 18.09
CA LEU A 82 2.60 -0.05 19.13
C LEU A 82 2.47 -1.03 20.29
N ILE A 83 2.32 -2.31 20.01
CA ILE A 83 2.19 -3.35 21.04
C ILE A 83 3.50 -3.53 21.79
N SER A 84 4.65 -3.62 21.10
CA SER A 84 5.94 -3.80 21.76
C SER A 84 6.27 -2.67 22.74
N PHE A 85 5.87 -1.43 22.44
CA PHE A 85 6.03 -0.32 23.36
C PHE A 85 5.16 -0.47 24.61
N VAL A 86 3.88 -0.88 24.43
CA VAL A 86 2.93 -1.01 25.56
C VAL A 86 3.26 -2.22 26.43
N THR A 87 3.58 -3.35 25.82
CA THR A 87 3.87 -4.62 26.54
C THR A 87 5.31 -4.75 27.02
N GLN A 88 6.21 -3.91 26.53
CA GLN A 88 7.66 -4.03 26.71
C GLN A 88 8.21 -5.39 26.22
N ASP A 89 7.49 -6.04 25.30
CA ASP A 89 7.85 -7.28 24.66
C ASP A 89 7.81 -7.11 23.14
N SER A 90 8.93 -7.36 22.49
CA SER A 90 9.09 -7.29 21.03
C SER A 90 9.12 -8.68 20.38
N SER A 91 8.73 -9.73 21.10
CA SER A 91 8.68 -11.08 20.58
C SER A 91 7.40 -11.32 19.78
N VAL A 92 7.57 -11.91 18.60
CA VAL A 92 6.47 -12.29 17.68
C VAL A 92 6.61 -13.78 17.39
N SER A 93 5.53 -14.55 17.55
CA SER A 93 5.56 -15.98 17.22
C SER A 93 5.84 -16.20 15.73
N TYR A 94 6.46 -17.32 15.38
CA TYR A 94 6.73 -17.67 13.98
C TYR A 94 5.46 -17.60 13.12
N GLY A 95 4.34 -18.16 13.59
CA GLY A 95 3.08 -18.12 12.85
C GLY A 95 2.51 -16.71 12.67
N ALA A 96 2.61 -15.84 13.70
CA ALA A 96 2.18 -14.45 13.60
C ALA A 96 3.04 -13.67 12.58
N CYS A 97 4.37 -13.87 12.60
CA CYS A 97 5.30 -13.26 11.65
C CYS A 97 4.99 -13.66 10.19
N ILE A 98 4.77 -14.95 9.93
CA ILE A 98 4.39 -15.42 8.59
C ILE A 98 3.01 -14.88 8.17
N SER A 99 2.05 -14.80 9.10
CA SER A 99 0.72 -14.22 8.81
C SER A 99 0.81 -12.72 8.49
N GLU A 100 1.59 -11.96 9.25
CA GLU A 100 1.82 -10.53 9.00
C GLU A 100 2.41 -10.31 7.60
N MET A 101 3.41 -11.09 7.24
CA MET A 101 4.02 -11.02 5.92
C MET A 101 3.04 -11.39 4.80
N TYR A 102 2.18 -12.39 5.02
CA TYR A 102 1.12 -12.74 4.08
C TYR A 102 0.16 -11.56 3.88
N PHE A 103 -0.38 -11.01 4.97
CA PHE A 103 -1.31 -9.88 4.91
C PHE A 103 -0.67 -8.65 4.27
N PHE A 104 0.55 -8.30 4.65
CA PHE A 104 1.27 -7.18 4.06
C PHE A 104 1.51 -7.38 2.56
N GLY A 105 1.98 -8.56 2.15
CA GLY A 105 2.25 -8.87 0.75
C GLY A 105 1.01 -8.72 -0.14
N PHE A 106 -0.11 -9.32 0.25
CA PHE A 106 -1.32 -9.22 -0.57
C PHE A 106 -1.91 -7.80 -0.61
N LEU A 107 -1.82 -7.03 0.49
CA LEU A 107 -2.31 -5.65 0.54
C LEU A 107 -1.51 -4.73 -0.40
N ILE A 108 -0.20 -4.89 -0.49
CA ILE A 108 0.65 -4.17 -1.45
C ILE A 108 0.29 -4.55 -2.90
N CYS A 109 0.11 -5.84 -3.18
CA CYS A 109 -0.32 -6.28 -4.52
C CYS A 109 -1.66 -5.66 -4.91
N ASP A 110 -2.63 -5.69 -4.02
CA ASP A 110 -3.94 -5.10 -4.25
C ASP A 110 -3.89 -3.59 -4.45
N GLU A 111 -3.06 -2.88 -3.69
CA GLU A 111 -2.87 -1.43 -3.86
C GLU A 111 -2.41 -1.11 -5.29
N LEU A 112 -1.41 -1.83 -5.82
CA LEU A 112 -0.93 -1.66 -7.19
C LEU A 112 -2.00 -1.97 -8.24
N LEU A 113 -2.78 -3.03 -8.04
CA LEU A 113 -3.86 -3.43 -8.92
C LEU A 113 -5.01 -2.41 -8.91
N PHE A 114 -5.42 -1.90 -7.74
CA PHE A 114 -6.44 -0.86 -7.64
C PHE A 114 -6.01 0.47 -8.26
N LEU A 115 -4.76 0.89 -8.06
CA LEU A 115 -4.23 2.08 -8.75
C LEU A 115 -4.23 1.89 -10.28
N THR A 116 -3.94 0.68 -10.76
CA THR A 116 -4.03 0.37 -12.20
C THR A 116 -5.47 0.42 -12.70
N ALA A 117 -6.41 -0.14 -11.95
CA ALA A 117 -7.86 -0.06 -12.29
C ALA A 117 -8.35 1.40 -12.30
N MET A 118 -7.89 2.23 -11.36
CA MET A 118 -8.21 3.68 -11.33
C MET A 118 -7.57 4.42 -12.51
N SER A 119 -6.36 4.04 -12.95
CA SER A 119 -5.75 4.63 -14.15
C SER A 119 -6.52 4.28 -15.42
N TYR A 120 -7.01 3.05 -15.52
CA TYR A 120 -7.88 2.62 -16.62
C TYR A 120 -9.23 3.36 -16.60
N ASP A 121 -9.85 3.56 -15.43
CA ASP A 121 -11.06 4.39 -15.30
C ASP A 121 -10.82 5.80 -15.84
N ARG A 122 -9.73 6.46 -15.44
CA ARG A 122 -9.38 7.79 -15.95
C ARG A 122 -9.11 7.80 -17.44
N TYR A 123 -8.41 6.79 -17.97
CA TYR A 123 -8.20 6.63 -19.40
C TYR A 123 -9.53 6.55 -20.16
N MET A 124 -10.45 5.71 -19.72
CA MET A 124 -11.77 5.57 -20.36
C MET A 124 -12.59 6.85 -20.27
N ALA A 125 -12.57 7.55 -19.14
CA ALA A 125 -13.33 8.79 -18.95
C ALA A 125 -12.84 9.94 -19.83
N ILE A 126 -11.53 10.02 -20.10
CA ILE A 126 -10.93 11.15 -20.84
C ILE A 126 -10.71 10.84 -22.31
N CYS A 127 -10.20 9.64 -22.62
CA CYS A 127 -9.86 9.27 -23.99
C CYS A 127 -11.05 8.69 -24.77
N ASN A 128 -12.01 8.06 -24.08
CA ASN A 128 -13.17 7.39 -24.71
C ASN A 128 -14.51 7.75 -24.03
N PRO A 129 -14.87 9.04 -23.87
CA PRO A 129 -16.00 9.48 -23.05
C PRO A 129 -17.35 8.91 -23.53
N LEU A 130 -17.54 8.73 -24.85
CA LEU A 130 -18.79 8.18 -25.42
C LEU A 130 -19.01 6.70 -25.03
N ARG A 131 -17.95 5.93 -24.76
CA ARG A 131 -18.04 4.54 -24.39
C ARG A 131 -17.88 4.32 -22.88
N TYR A 132 -17.61 5.38 -22.12
CA TYR A 132 -17.30 5.29 -20.70
C TYR A 132 -18.37 4.53 -19.90
N HIS A 133 -19.64 4.95 -20.02
CA HIS A 133 -20.75 4.32 -19.27
C HIS A 133 -21.05 2.87 -19.69
N LEU A 134 -20.70 2.48 -20.93
CA LEU A 134 -20.85 1.11 -21.40
C LEU A 134 -19.75 0.19 -20.82
N VAL A 135 -18.53 0.72 -20.71
CA VAL A 135 -17.38 -0.04 -20.24
C VAL A 135 -17.28 -0.02 -18.72
N MET A 136 -17.41 1.15 -18.09
CA MET A 136 -17.28 1.33 -16.63
C MET A 136 -18.66 1.27 -15.95
N ASN A 137 -19.45 0.22 -16.24
CA ASN A 137 -20.71 -0.02 -15.55
C ASN A 137 -20.48 -0.70 -14.18
N HIS A 138 -21.47 -0.61 -13.30
CA HIS A 138 -21.39 -1.12 -11.91
C HIS A 138 -20.96 -2.59 -11.82
N LYS A 139 -21.50 -3.47 -12.70
CA LYS A 139 -21.13 -4.90 -12.70
C LYS A 139 -19.65 -5.11 -13.03
N LYS A 140 -19.12 -4.38 -14.01
CA LYS A 140 -17.71 -4.48 -14.38
C LYS A 140 -16.78 -3.91 -13.30
N CYS A 141 -17.17 -2.82 -12.64
CA CYS A 141 -16.41 -2.27 -11.54
C CYS A 141 -16.30 -3.25 -10.36
N ILE A 142 -17.42 -3.91 -10.01
CA ILE A 142 -17.42 -4.97 -8.99
C ILE A 142 -16.55 -6.15 -9.43
N LEU A 143 -16.66 -6.59 -10.69
CA LEU A 143 -15.83 -7.68 -11.20
C LEU A 143 -14.33 -7.34 -11.17
N MET A 144 -13.96 -6.10 -11.55
CA MET A 144 -12.57 -5.63 -11.49
C MET A 144 -12.07 -5.59 -10.04
N ALA A 145 -12.87 -5.06 -9.10
CA ALA A 145 -12.50 -5.04 -7.71
C ALA A 145 -12.34 -6.46 -7.14
N ALA A 146 -13.28 -7.36 -7.41
CA ALA A 146 -13.20 -8.76 -7.00
C ALA A 146 -11.97 -9.46 -7.60
N ALA A 147 -11.62 -9.16 -8.84
CA ALA A 147 -10.41 -9.68 -9.46
C ALA A 147 -9.14 -9.15 -8.79
N CYS A 148 -9.07 -7.85 -8.42
CA CYS A 148 -7.93 -7.30 -7.67
C CYS A 148 -7.77 -8.06 -6.34
N TRP A 149 -8.81 -8.11 -5.49
CA TRP A 149 -8.77 -8.80 -4.20
C TRP A 149 -8.40 -10.29 -4.32
N LEU A 150 -8.92 -10.99 -5.34
CA LEU A 150 -8.59 -12.40 -5.56
C LEU A 150 -7.15 -12.59 -6.00
N LEU A 151 -6.67 -11.76 -6.93
CA LEU A 151 -5.30 -11.86 -7.45
C LEU A 151 -4.27 -11.57 -6.35
N GLY A 152 -4.46 -10.51 -5.55
CA GLY A 152 -3.55 -10.20 -4.46
C GLY A 152 -3.45 -11.33 -3.42
N VAL A 153 -4.60 -11.94 -3.03
CA VAL A 153 -4.62 -13.09 -2.12
C VAL A 153 -3.87 -14.29 -2.69
N LEU A 154 -4.06 -14.59 -3.97
CA LEU A 154 -3.44 -15.76 -4.63
C LEU A 154 -1.95 -15.59 -4.86
N GLU A 155 -1.51 -14.38 -5.17
CA GLU A 155 -0.13 -14.06 -5.55
C GLU A 155 0.87 -14.35 -4.43
N VAL A 156 0.49 -14.14 -3.18
CA VAL A 156 1.38 -14.31 -2.02
C VAL A 156 1.50 -15.77 -1.57
N ILE A 157 0.59 -16.64 -1.98
CA ILE A 157 0.58 -18.06 -1.56
C ILE A 157 1.89 -18.79 -1.85
N PRO A 158 2.50 -18.69 -3.05
CA PRO A 158 3.76 -19.37 -3.35
C PRO A 158 4.90 -18.97 -2.39
N TYR A 159 4.97 -17.68 -2.02
CA TYR A 159 5.96 -17.17 -1.07
C TYR A 159 5.82 -17.81 0.31
N ILE A 160 4.57 -17.91 0.79
CA ILE A 160 4.28 -18.53 2.09
C ILE A 160 4.65 -20.01 2.09
N ILE A 161 4.30 -20.74 1.02
CA ILE A 161 4.65 -22.16 0.90
C ILE A 161 6.16 -22.36 0.97
N LEU A 162 6.95 -21.55 0.26
CA LEU A 162 8.41 -21.62 0.29
C LEU A 162 8.98 -21.28 1.67
N LEU A 163 8.46 -20.24 2.32
CA LEU A 163 8.92 -19.82 3.64
C LEU A 163 8.61 -20.84 4.74
N LEU A 164 7.45 -21.48 4.68
CA LEU A 164 7.11 -22.58 5.59
C LEU A 164 8.04 -23.79 5.42
N GLY A 165 8.71 -23.92 4.28
CA GLY A 165 9.75 -24.93 4.03
C GLY A 165 11.11 -24.60 4.68
N PHE A 166 11.32 -23.38 5.18
CA PHE A 166 12.57 -23.00 5.83
C PHE A 166 12.65 -23.60 7.23
N SER A 167 13.66 -24.43 7.45
CA SER A 167 13.85 -25.17 8.72
C SER A 167 14.93 -24.55 9.62
N CYS A 168 15.68 -23.57 9.11
CA CYS A 168 16.86 -23.03 9.79
C CYS A 168 16.98 -21.52 9.63
N TYR A 169 17.25 -20.83 10.76
CA TYR A 169 17.54 -19.41 10.81
C TYR A 169 18.82 -19.15 11.58
N LYS A 170 19.70 -18.26 11.09
CA LYS A 170 20.98 -17.86 11.69
C LYS A 170 20.79 -17.10 13.00
N SER A 171 19.65 -16.42 13.13
CA SER A 171 19.27 -15.64 14.32
C SER A 171 17.74 -15.53 14.36
N ASN A 172 17.19 -15.31 15.55
CA ASN A 172 15.78 -14.98 15.72
C ASN A 172 15.53 -13.46 15.84
N ILE A 173 16.53 -12.61 15.56
CA ILE A 173 16.43 -11.16 15.66
C ILE A 173 16.20 -10.57 14.26
N ILE A 174 15.01 -10.02 14.01
CA ILE A 174 14.68 -9.33 12.78
C ILE A 174 15.04 -7.84 12.92
N ASN A 175 15.97 -7.37 12.07
CA ASN A 175 16.37 -5.97 12.05
C ASN A 175 15.41 -5.13 11.19
N HIS A 176 14.14 -5.17 11.56
CA HIS A 176 13.05 -4.40 10.94
C HIS A 176 12.02 -4.02 12.01
N PHE A 177 10.97 -3.29 11.66
CA PHE A 177 9.89 -2.92 12.58
C PHE A 177 8.62 -3.75 12.38
N PHE A 178 8.58 -4.63 11.41
CA PHE A 178 7.58 -5.67 11.17
C PHE A 178 8.21 -6.85 10.42
N CYS A 179 7.49 -7.95 10.30
CA CYS A 179 7.92 -9.12 9.55
C CYS A 179 7.84 -8.88 8.03
N ASP A 180 8.98 -8.76 7.38
CA ASP A 180 9.09 -8.55 5.94
C ASP A 180 9.92 -9.68 5.29
N LEU A 181 9.64 -9.95 4.01
CA LEU A 181 10.26 -11.03 3.24
C LEU A 181 11.78 -10.93 3.21
N VAL A 182 12.32 -9.75 2.87
CA VAL A 182 13.76 -9.57 2.69
C VAL A 182 14.55 -9.80 3.99
N PRO A 183 14.19 -9.22 5.15
CA PRO A 183 14.83 -9.54 6.42
C PRO A 183 14.77 -11.04 6.77
N LEU A 184 13.66 -11.72 6.53
CA LEU A 184 13.54 -13.16 6.81
C LEU A 184 14.44 -14.01 5.91
N MET A 185 14.53 -13.68 4.62
CA MET A 185 15.46 -14.34 3.69
C MET A 185 16.90 -14.20 4.13
N LEU A 186 17.33 -13.00 4.58
CA LEU A 186 18.70 -12.77 5.06
C LEU A 186 19.05 -13.55 6.31
N LEU A 187 18.06 -13.83 7.18
CA LEU A 187 18.22 -14.62 8.38
C LEU A 187 18.19 -16.12 8.12
N SER A 188 17.65 -16.56 7.00
CA SER A 188 17.60 -17.98 6.64
C SER A 188 19.00 -18.55 6.42
N CYS A 189 19.23 -19.79 6.87
CA CYS A 189 20.33 -20.64 6.46
C CYS A 189 19.91 -21.69 5.43
N SER A 190 18.62 -21.75 5.09
CA SER A 190 18.12 -22.53 3.95
C SER A 190 18.47 -21.84 2.63
N ASP A 191 18.48 -22.61 1.54
CA ASP A 191 18.67 -22.04 0.21
C ASP A 191 17.49 -21.14 -0.18
N THR A 192 17.75 -19.85 -0.41
CA THR A 192 16.77 -18.82 -0.77
C THR A 192 16.63 -18.62 -2.27
N THR A 193 17.39 -19.33 -3.11
CA THR A 193 17.48 -19.10 -4.56
C THR A 193 16.11 -19.13 -5.25
N VAL A 194 15.26 -20.10 -4.92
CA VAL A 194 13.92 -20.22 -5.52
C VAL A 194 13.04 -19.03 -5.12
N LEU A 195 13.12 -18.60 -3.87
CA LEU A 195 12.35 -17.46 -3.36
C LEU A 195 12.84 -16.13 -3.95
N GLU A 196 14.14 -15.98 -4.18
CA GLU A 196 14.73 -14.82 -4.87
C GLU A 196 14.29 -14.75 -6.32
N ILE A 197 14.29 -15.86 -7.05
CA ILE A 197 13.80 -15.94 -8.43
C ILE A 197 12.30 -15.61 -8.48
N LEU A 198 11.52 -16.15 -7.56
CA LEU A 198 10.09 -15.87 -7.45
C LEU A 198 9.84 -14.37 -7.20
N SER A 199 10.57 -13.77 -6.25
CA SER A 199 10.48 -12.34 -5.94
C SER A 199 10.83 -11.46 -7.15
N LEU A 200 11.79 -11.85 -7.95
CA LEU A 200 12.16 -11.12 -9.16
C LEU A 200 11.13 -11.30 -10.27
N THR A 201 10.67 -12.53 -10.51
CA THR A 201 9.77 -12.83 -11.65
C THR A 201 8.34 -12.44 -11.38
N GLU A 202 7.74 -12.94 -10.32
CA GLU A 202 6.35 -12.62 -9.95
C GLU A 202 6.27 -11.26 -9.27
N GLY A 203 6.98 -11.06 -8.17
CA GLY A 203 6.88 -9.84 -7.38
C GLY A 203 7.28 -8.59 -8.14
N PHE A 204 8.45 -8.57 -8.76
CA PHE A 204 8.91 -7.38 -9.46
C PHE A 204 8.35 -7.29 -10.89
N ILE A 205 8.48 -8.33 -11.74
CA ILE A 205 8.10 -8.22 -13.15
C ILE A 205 6.58 -8.24 -13.31
N LEU A 206 5.86 -9.19 -12.71
CA LEU A 206 4.42 -9.32 -12.93
C LEU A 206 3.62 -8.31 -12.09
N ILE A 207 3.88 -8.22 -10.78
CA ILE A 207 3.04 -7.43 -9.87
C ILE A 207 3.45 -5.97 -9.78
N THR A 208 4.74 -5.65 -9.90
CA THR A 208 5.19 -4.25 -9.80
C THR A 208 5.33 -3.60 -11.17
N PHE A 209 6.13 -4.19 -12.05
CA PHE A 209 6.49 -3.56 -13.33
C PHE A 209 5.35 -3.59 -14.35
N THR A 210 4.58 -4.68 -14.45
CA THR A 210 3.46 -4.75 -15.41
C THR A 210 2.35 -3.74 -15.09
N PRO A 211 1.82 -3.63 -13.85
CA PRO A 211 0.89 -2.56 -13.47
C PRO A 211 1.48 -1.17 -13.65
N PHE A 212 2.77 -0.97 -13.37
CA PHE A 212 3.46 0.29 -13.65
C PHE A 212 3.39 0.67 -15.13
N VAL A 213 3.74 -0.25 -16.02
CA VAL A 213 3.71 0.00 -17.49
C VAL A 213 2.29 0.30 -17.96
N LEU A 214 1.29 -0.44 -17.50
CA LEU A 214 -0.12 -0.21 -17.84
C LEU A 214 -0.59 1.16 -17.37
N THR A 215 -0.26 1.54 -16.15
CA THR A 215 -0.58 2.85 -15.59
C THR A 215 0.15 3.96 -16.34
N PHE A 216 1.45 3.80 -16.60
CA PHE A 216 2.26 4.76 -17.33
C PHE A 216 1.70 5.01 -18.74
N LEU A 217 1.42 3.94 -19.49
CA LEU A 217 0.82 4.04 -20.84
C LEU A 217 -0.55 4.73 -20.80
N SER A 218 -1.39 4.39 -19.83
CA SER A 218 -2.68 5.07 -19.64
C SER A 218 -2.49 6.57 -19.47
N TYR A 219 -1.51 7.01 -18.67
CA TYR A 219 -1.22 8.43 -18.47
C TYR A 219 -0.60 9.12 -19.69
N VAL A 220 0.22 8.43 -20.48
CA VAL A 220 0.71 8.97 -21.76
C VAL A 220 -0.47 9.32 -22.67
N PHE A 221 -1.45 8.41 -22.81
CA PHE A 221 -2.65 8.67 -23.62
C PHE A 221 -3.55 9.74 -23.01
N ILE A 222 -3.75 9.75 -21.70
CA ILE A 222 -4.53 10.76 -20.97
C ILE A 222 -3.93 12.16 -21.21
N ILE A 223 -2.63 12.34 -20.99
CA ILE A 223 -1.95 13.62 -21.18
C ILE A 223 -2.05 14.06 -22.64
N SER A 224 -1.79 13.15 -23.60
CA SER A 224 -1.93 13.43 -25.02
C SER A 224 -3.36 13.91 -25.38
N SER A 225 -4.39 13.29 -24.81
CA SER A 225 -5.80 13.66 -25.02
C SER A 225 -6.15 15.00 -24.37
N ILE A 226 -5.65 15.26 -23.15
CA ILE A 226 -5.86 16.55 -22.46
C ILE A 226 -5.24 17.72 -23.24
N LEU A 227 -4.05 17.52 -23.81
CA LEU A 227 -3.38 18.56 -24.61
C LEU A 227 -4.15 18.91 -25.89
N LYS A 228 -4.97 18.01 -26.44
CA LYS A 228 -5.85 18.25 -27.59
C LYS A 228 -7.13 19.01 -27.26
N ILE A 229 -7.44 19.22 -25.97
CA ILE A 229 -8.64 19.97 -25.56
C ILE A 229 -8.40 21.46 -25.86
N HIS A 230 -9.23 22.03 -26.75
CA HIS A 230 -9.11 23.45 -27.17
C HIS A 230 -9.45 24.44 -26.04
N SER A 231 -10.42 24.09 -25.17
CA SER A 231 -10.79 24.95 -24.03
C SER A 231 -9.77 24.91 -22.91
N SER A 232 -9.17 26.07 -22.59
CA SER A 232 -8.23 26.20 -21.48
C SER A 232 -8.83 25.80 -20.13
N THR A 233 -10.10 26.12 -19.91
CA THR A 233 -10.84 25.76 -18.70
C THR A 233 -11.09 24.24 -18.64
N GLY A 234 -11.51 23.62 -19.74
CA GLY A 234 -11.68 22.16 -19.83
C GLY A 234 -10.37 21.41 -19.61
N ARG A 235 -9.29 21.86 -20.26
CA ARG A 235 -7.95 21.29 -20.10
C ARG A 235 -7.46 21.35 -18.64
N ARG A 236 -7.61 22.51 -17.99
CA ARG A 236 -7.23 22.68 -16.58
C ARG A 236 -8.05 21.79 -15.65
N LYS A 237 -9.37 21.67 -15.88
CA LYS A 237 -10.24 20.80 -15.08
C LYS A 237 -9.83 19.32 -15.20
N SER A 238 -9.63 18.82 -16.42
CA SER A 238 -9.20 17.43 -16.67
C SER A 238 -7.83 17.14 -16.05
N PHE A 239 -6.86 18.04 -16.21
CA PHE A 239 -5.54 17.88 -15.61
C PHE A 239 -5.61 17.85 -14.08
N TYR A 240 -6.40 18.72 -13.46
CA TYR A 240 -6.56 18.79 -12.01
C TYR A 240 -7.17 17.50 -11.44
N THR A 241 -8.18 16.93 -12.13
CA THR A 241 -8.81 15.68 -11.72
C THR A 241 -7.85 14.48 -11.77
N CYS A 242 -6.95 14.43 -12.76
CA CYS A 242 -5.97 13.35 -12.89
C CYS A 242 -4.76 13.51 -11.97
N SER A 243 -4.43 14.76 -11.59
CA SER A 243 -3.21 15.06 -10.82
C SER A 243 -3.18 14.39 -9.45
N SER A 244 -4.33 14.19 -8.80
CA SER A 244 -4.42 13.50 -7.52
C SER A 244 -3.92 12.06 -7.63
N HIS A 245 -4.52 11.31 -8.53
CA HIS A 245 -4.15 9.91 -8.76
C HIS A 245 -2.70 9.78 -9.24
N LEU A 246 -2.27 10.62 -10.20
CA LEU A 246 -0.89 10.61 -10.69
C LEU A 246 0.13 10.88 -9.59
N THR A 247 -0.18 11.77 -8.65
CA THR A 247 0.70 12.06 -7.50
C THR A 247 0.89 10.82 -6.63
N VAL A 248 -0.19 10.11 -6.29
CA VAL A 248 -0.14 8.86 -5.51
C VAL A 248 0.68 7.79 -6.23
N VAL A 249 0.40 7.58 -7.52
CA VAL A 249 1.13 6.62 -8.36
C VAL A 249 2.64 6.92 -8.37
N ILE A 250 3.04 8.18 -8.60
CA ILE A 250 4.46 8.56 -8.62
C ILE A 250 5.10 8.29 -7.25
N LEU A 251 4.45 8.66 -6.15
CA LEU A 251 4.98 8.45 -4.81
C LEU A 251 5.18 6.96 -4.52
N LEU A 252 4.15 6.14 -4.74
CA LEU A 252 4.21 4.70 -4.46
C LEU A 252 5.29 4.01 -5.31
N TYR A 253 5.25 4.17 -6.63
CA TYR A 253 6.23 3.51 -7.50
C TYR A 253 7.65 4.00 -7.29
N SER A 254 7.85 5.29 -6.99
CA SER A 254 9.19 5.81 -6.67
C SER A 254 9.76 5.12 -5.43
N THR A 255 8.98 4.99 -4.36
CA THR A 255 9.43 4.34 -3.12
C THR A 255 9.66 2.85 -3.29
N LEU A 256 8.79 2.15 -4.02
CA LEU A 256 8.97 0.73 -4.33
C LEU A 256 10.24 0.49 -5.17
N PHE A 257 10.49 1.29 -6.20
CA PHE A 257 11.71 1.16 -6.99
C PHE A 257 12.96 1.45 -6.15
N PHE A 258 12.95 2.46 -5.28
CA PHE A 258 14.07 2.72 -4.38
C PHE A 258 14.27 1.60 -3.35
N GLN A 259 13.22 0.94 -2.91
CA GLN A 259 13.29 -0.16 -1.96
C GLN A 259 13.80 -1.47 -2.59
N TYR A 260 13.30 -1.83 -3.78
CA TYR A 260 13.54 -3.15 -4.36
C TYR A 260 14.66 -3.18 -5.42
N LEU A 261 15.03 -2.06 -6.06
CA LEU A 261 16.13 -2.03 -7.05
C LEU A 261 17.51 -1.83 -6.42
N ARG A 262 17.62 -1.67 -5.11
CA ARG A 262 18.92 -1.55 -4.44
C ARG A 262 19.50 -2.92 -4.10
N PRO A 263 20.82 -3.11 -4.28
CA PRO A 263 21.49 -4.30 -3.75
C PRO A 263 21.31 -4.38 -2.23
N THR A 264 20.96 -5.56 -1.74
CA THR A 264 20.76 -5.81 -0.30
C THR A 264 22.13 -5.84 0.38
N SER A 265 22.44 -4.84 1.19
CA SER A 265 23.67 -4.77 2.01
C SER A 265 23.31 -4.30 3.42
N GLN A 266 24.23 -4.49 4.36
CA GLN A 266 24.02 -4.00 5.74
C GLN A 266 23.83 -2.46 5.79
N ASP A 267 24.48 -1.72 4.91
CA ASP A 267 24.36 -0.26 4.82
C ASP A 267 22.99 0.18 4.27
N THR A 268 22.32 -0.67 3.49
CA THR A 268 20.99 -0.37 2.93
C THR A 268 19.85 -0.67 3.90
N THR A 269 20.07 -1.38 4.99
CA THR A 269 19.02 -1.77 5.96
C THR A 269 18.29 -0.56 6.56
N LYS A 270 19.03 0.50 6.93
CA LYS A 270 18.41 1.73 7.48
C LYS A 270 17.53 2.43 6.43
N SER A 271 18.00 2.50 5.19
CA SER A 271 17.24 3.08 4.08
C SER A 271 15.99 2.26 3.79
N ASN A 272 16.08 0.95 3.82
CA ASN A 272 14.94 0.05 3.60
C ASN A 272 13.86 0.24 4.67
N LYS A 273 14.23 0.32 5.97
CA LYS A 273 13.29 0.67 7.04
C LYS A 273 12.57 2.00 6.78
N PHE A 274 13.30 3.02 6.34
CA PHE A 274 12.71 4.33 6.01
C PHE A 274 11.70 4.24 4.86
N PHE A 275 12.04 3.56 3.75
CA PHE A 275 11.12 3.40 2.63
C PHE A 275 9.93 2.53 3.00
N SER A 276 10.12 1.47 3.78
CA SER A 276 9.02 0.66 4.31
C SER A 276 8.08 1.51 5.17
N LEU A 277 8.60 2.32 6.10
CA LEU A 277 7.79 3.21 6.93
C LEU A 277 7.05 4.26 6.08
N PHE A 278 7.69 4.77 5.04
CA PHE A 278 7.03 5.70 4.11
C PHE A 278 5.86 5.03 3.38
N ASN A 279 6.05 3.81 2.87
CA ASN A 279 5.00 3.06 2.18
C ASN A 279 3.85 2.66 3.13
N THR A 280 4.16 2.23 4.35
CA THR A 280 3.16 1.68 5.28
C THR A 280 2.45 2.72 6.13
N ALA A 281 3.02 3.93 6.29
CA ALA A 281 2.44 4.99 7.09
C ALA A 281 2.18 6.28 6.29
N ALA A 282 3.17 6.77 5.52
CA ALA A 282 3.02 8.06 4.85
C ALA A 282 2.06 7.98 3.64
N ILE A 283 2.12 6.94 2.82
CA ILE A 283 1.22 6.79 1.66
C ILE A 283 -0.23 6.64 2.11
N PRO A 284 -0.62 5.78 3.08
CA PRO A 284 -1.97 5.71 3.60
C PRO A 284 -2.52 7.03 4.19
N ILE A 285 -1.64 7.92 4.66
CA ILE A 285 -2.03 9.26 5.10
C ILE A 285 -2.19 10.22 3.92
N LEU A 286 -1.27 10.12 2.95
CA LEU A 286 -1.28 11.01 1.79
C LEU A 286 -2.44 10.73 0.85
N ASN A 287 -2.90 9.48 0.73
CA ASN A 287 -4.04 9.11 -0.10
C ASN A 287 -5.29 9.94 0.24
N PRO A 288 -5.87 9.89 1.45
CA PRO A 288 -7.05 10.69 1.79
C PRO A 288 -6.78 12.19 1.71
N LEU A 289 -5.58 12.67 2.05
CA LEU A 289 -5.24 14.09 1.95
C LEU A 289 -5.20 14.57 0.49
N ILE A 290 -4.54 13.84 -0.39
CA ILE A 290 -4.43 14.20 -1.81
C ILE A 290 -5.81 14.17 -2.47
N TYR A 291 -6.63 13.14 -2.20
CA TYR A 291 -7.97 13.03 -2.77
C TYR A 291 -8.94 14.05 -2.17
N SER A 292 -8.88 14.35 -0.88
CA SER A 292 -9.75 15.37 -0.26
C SER A 292 -9.36 16.80 -0.64
N LEU A 293 -8.08 17.12 -0.71
CA LEU A 293 -7.62 18.48 -1.01
C LEU A 293 -7.70 18.83 -2.51
N LYS A 294 -7.33 17.86 -3.37
CA LYS A 294 -7.30 18.09 -4.82
C LYS A 294 -8.62 17.68 -5.52
N ASN A 295 -9.49 16.90 -4.90
CA ASN A 295 -10.76 16.52 -5.50
C ASN A 295 -11.89 17.45 -5.01
N LYS A 296 -12.46 18.21 -5.94
CA LYS A 296 -13.49 19.20 -5.64
C LYS A 296 -14.77 18.54 -5.10
N ASP A 297 -15.16 17.40 -5.66
CA ASP A 297 -16.41 16.71 -5.32
C ASP A 297 -16.32 16.15 -3.88
N VAL A 298 -15.19 15.53 -3.51
CA VAL A 298 -14.93 15.05 -2.12
C VAL A 298 -14.92 16.22 -1.15
N LYS A 299 -14.28 17.34 -1.51
CA LYS A 299 -14.24 18.54 -0.66
C LYS A 299 -15.65 19.13 -0.45
N GLU A 300 -16.45 19.20 -1.50
CA GLU A 300 -17.84 19.71 -1.41
C GLU A 300 -18.71 18.77 -0.57
N ALA A 301 -18.63 17.45 -0.77
CA ALA A 301 -19.32 16.45 0.04
C ALA A 301 -18.95 16.57 1.53
N MET A 302 -17.66 16.70 1.82
CA MET A 302 -17.18 16.89 3.20
C MET A 302 -17.73 18.16 3.84
N LEU A 303 -17.68 19.31 3.13
CA LEU A 303 -18.22 20.59 3.62
C LEU A 303 -19.73 20.55 3.85
N GLN A 304 -20.50 19.88 2.97
CA GLN A 304 -21.95 19.72 3.14
C GLN A 304 -22.29 18.91 4.39
N LYS A 305 -21.59 17.79 4.63
CA LYS A 305 -21.80 16.96 5.82
C LYS A 305 -21.42 17.71 7.11
N PHE A 306 -20.31 18.44 7.11
CA PHE A 306 -19.93 19.28 8.28
C PHE A 306 -20.97 20.37 8.58
N ARG A 307 -21.54 21.03 7.54
CA ARG A 307 -22.62 22.01 7.75
C ARG A 307 -23.89 21.35 8.30
N TYR A 308 -24.25 20.17 7.81
CA TYR A 308 -25.41 19.42 8.30
C TYR A 308 -25.26 19.07 9.79
N PHE A 309 -24.12 18.52 10.20
CA PHE A 309 -23.84 18.21 11.62
C PHE A 309 -23.88 19.45 12.50
N ARG A 310 -23.36 20.59 12.02
CA ARG A 310 -23.37 21.85 12.79
C ARG A 310 -24.76 22.47 12.95
N VAL A 311 -25.72 22.10 12.15
CA VAL A 311 -27.12 22.58 12.21
C VAL A 311 -27.97 21.68 13.11
N VAL A 312 -27.57 20.41 13.26
CA VAL A 312 -28.31 19.39 14.04
C VAL A 312 -27.83 19.31 15.49
N THR A 313 -26.61 19.79 15.78
CA THR A 313 -26.07 19.97 17.15
C THR A 313 -26.24 21.38 17.62
#